data_16617faef24b8f24b84023f2f88926cb
#
_entry.id   16617faef24b8f24b84023f2f88926cb
#
_cell.length_a   1.000
_cell.length_b   1.000
_cell.length_c   1.000
_cell.angle_alpha   90.00
_cell.angle_beta   90.00
_cell.angle_gamma   90.00
#
_symmetry.space_group_name_H-M   'P 1'
#
loop_
_entity.id
_entity.type
_entity.pdbx_description
1 polymer ?
#
loop_
_entity_poly.entity_id
_entity_poly.type
_entity_poly.pdbx_seq_one_letter_code
_entity_poly.pdbx_strand_id
1 'polypeptide(L)'
;TSSFLGRCLFQLIGLLICLAGFRAMPAHADSLHGHERPRVLIVHSYHQGLPWNDSLQDGILSHLGELTTHVDLLFEYLDVLRFPKAKKSEESLFVNRLAENYGETSIDILVATDDAAYRLLLENRDLIAPGKPLLFAGVNNIQADDLYGLQNVAGVAETPSFLDNLQLIRRLHPSVSQLVVIGD
;
A
#
# COMPACT_ATOMS: atom_id res chain seq x y z
N THR A 1 13.23 43.52 -43.89
CA THR A 1 11.85 43.08 -43.62
C THR A 1 11.62 41.57 -43.81
N SER A 2 12.59 40.80 -44.33
CA SER A 2 12.46 39.36 -44.58
C SER A 2 12.87 38.44 -43.39
N SER A 3 13.49 38.97 -42.34
CA SER A 3 13.99 38.21 -41.24
C SER A 3 12.96 37.99 -40.06
N PHE A 4 11.90 38.77 -40.03
CA PHE A 4 10.91 38.71 -38.95
C PHE A 4 9.85 37.63 -39.20
N LEU A 5 9.44 37.41 -40.44
CA LEU A 5 8.50 36.35 -40.81
C LEU A 5 9.05 34.94 -40.61
N GLY A 6 10.36 34.73 -40.85
CA GLY A 6 10.98 33.43 -40.67
C GLY A 6 11.07 32.98 -39.21
N ARG A 7 11.26 33.91 -38.27
CA ARG A 7 11.32 33.60 -36.83
C ARG A 7 9.96 33.29 -36.23
N CYS A 8 8.91 33.92 -36.68
CA CYS A 8 7.55 33.59 -36.24
C CYS A 8 7.03 32.23 -36.76
N LEU A 9 7.46 31.86 -37.98
CA LEU A 9 7.07 30.59 -38.58
C LEU A 9 7.76 29.40 -37.86
N PHE A 10 9.03 29.56 -37.46
CA PHE A 10 9.76 28.53 -36.70
C PHE A 10 9.22 28.37 -35.29
N GLN A 11 8.76 29.43 -34.63
CA GLN A 11 8.15 29.33 -33.30
C GLN A 11 6.77 28.67 -33.33
N LEU A 12 5.98 28.93 -34.39
CA LEU A 12 4.68 28.27 -34.56
C LEU A 12 4.80 26.79 -34.90
N ILE A 13 5.81 26.37 -35.66
CA ILE A 13 6.07 24.96 -35.97
C ILE A 13 6.57 24.24 -34.71
N GLY A 14 7.43 24.85 -33.90
CA GLY A 14 7.87 24.29 -32.61
C GLY A 14 6.74 24.08 -31.63
N LEU A 15 5.77 24.99 -31.57
CA LEU A 15 4.60 24.88 -30.69
C LEU A 15 3.62 23.79 -31.17
N LEU A 16 3.45 23.61 -32.49
CA LEU A 16 2.60 22.55 -33.04
C LEU A 16 3.20 21.15 -32.83
N ILE A 17 4.52 21.01 -32.84
CA ILE A 17 5.21 19.71 -32.58
C ILE A 17 5.10 19.35 -31.11
N CYS A 18 5.15 20.30 -30.17
CA CYS A 18 4.91 20.04 -28.76
C CYS A 18 3.46 19.61 -28.45
N LEU A 19 2.47 20.10 -29.18
CA LEU A 19 1.07 19.70 -29.00
C LEU A 19 0.72 18.34 -29.63
N ALA A 20 1.48 17.90 -30.65
CA ALA A 20 1.29 16.59 -31.28
C ALA A 20 1.96 15.44 -30.50
N GLY A 21 2.84 15.74 -29.52
CA GLY A 21 3.54 14.75 -28.69
C GLY A 21 2.78 14.24 -27.47
N PHE A 22 1.69 14.90 -27.07
CA PHE A 22 0.81 14.42 -25.99
C PHE A 22 -0.18 13.39 -26.57
N ARG A 23 0.33 12.25 -27.00
CA ARG A 23 -0.53 11.08 -27.09
C ARG A 23 -0.90 10.75 -25.66
N ALA A 24 -2.14 11.03 -25.27
CA ALA A 24 -2.76 10.40 -24.13
C ALA A 24 -2.49 8.88 -24.31
N MET A 25 -1.61 8.31 -23.51
CA MET A 25 -1.57 6.86 -23.37
C MET A 25 -2.99 6.47 -23.02
N PRO A 26 -3.65 5.59 -23.79
CA PRO A 26 -4.89 5.03 -23.31
C PRO A 26 -4.55 4.45 -21.95
N ALA A 27 -5.17 4.95 -20.89
CA ALA A 27 -5.26 4.20 -19.67
C ALA A 27 -5.84 2.86 -20.13
N HIS A 28 -5.02 1.82 -20.14
CA HIS A 28 -5.52 0.47 -20.23
C HIS A 28 -6.37 0.32 -18.96
N ALA A 29 -7.64 0.64 -19.09
CA ALA A 29 -8.64 0.02 -18.26
C ALA A 29 -8.60 -1.45 -18.69
N ASP A 30 -7.64 -2.18 -18.09
CA ASP A 30 -7.63 -3.62 -18.15
C ASP A 30 -9.03 -4.02 -17.71
N SER A 31 -9.75 -4.69 -18.59
CA SER A 31 -11.13 -5.06 -18.38
C SER A 31 -11.24 -5.72 -17.01
N LEU A 32 -11.91 -5.05 -16.09
CA LEU A 32 -12.28 -5.59 -14.79
C LEU A 32 -12.90 -6.97 -15.05
N HIS A 33 -12.20 -8.01 -14.61
CA HIS A 33 -12.55 -9.38 -14.92
C HIS A 33 -13.93 -9.68 -14.33
N GLY A 34 -14.95 -9.70 -15.18
CA GLY A 34 -16.23 -10.41 -14.97
C GLY A 34 -17.07 -10.12 -13.71
N HIS A 35 -16.60 -9.31 -12.79
CA HIS A 35 -17.31 -8.93 -11.56
C HIS A 35 -17.90 -7.53 -11.71
N GLU A 36 -19.15 -7.37 -11.27
CA GLU A 36 -19.82 -6.07 -11.29
C GLU A 36 -19.14 -5.05 -10.35
N ARG A 37 -18.32 -5.53 -9.37
CA ARG A 37 -17.64 -4.69 -8.37
C ARG A 37 -16.18 -5.09 -8.22
N PRO A 38 -15.26 -4.12 -8.12
CA PRO A 38 -13.87 -4.40 -7.78
C PRO A 38 -13.77 -5.11 -6.42
N ARG A 39 -12.85 -6.06 -6.30
CA ARG A 39 -12.60 -6.82 -5.07
C ARG A 39 -11.28 -6.43 -4.45
N VAL A 40 -11.33 -6.04 -3.20
CA VAL A 40 -10.16 -5.66 -2.40
C VAL A 40 -9.99 -6.66 -1.26
N LEU A 41 -8.88 -7.39 -1.27
CA LEU A 41 -8.51 -8.28 -0.18
C LEU A 41 -7.59 -7.55 0.79
N ILE A 42 -8.06 -7.37 2.01
CA ILE A 42 -7.34 -6.73 3.11
C ILE A 42 -6.87 -7.83 4.06
N VAL A 43 -5.57 -7.98 4.20
CA VAL A 43 -4.95 -8.93 5.13
C VAL A 43 -4.34 -8.17 6.29
N HIS A 44 -4.84 -8.45 7.47
CA HIS A 44 -4.36 -7.87 8.72
C HIS A 44 -3.31 -8.77 9.39
N SER A 45 -2.23 -8.17 9.93
CA SER A 45 -1.24 -8.90 10.73
C SER A 45 -1.81 -9.41 12.04
N TYR A 46 -2.75 -8.68 12.61
CA TYR A 46 -3.32 -8.98 13.92
C TYR A 46 -4.78 -9.43 13.83
N HIS A 47 -5.33 -9.84 14.97
CA HIS A 47 -6.73 -10.30 15.05
C HIS A 47 -7.74 -9.15 15.10
N GLN A 48 -8.95 -9.43 14.72
CA GLN A 48 -10.10 -8.56 14.93
C GLN A 48 -10.32 -8.31 16.42
N GLY A 49 -10.61 -7.09 16.81
CA GLY A 49 -10.79 -6.68 18.20
C GLY A 49 -9.50 -6.15 18.86
N LEU A 50 -8.36 -6.16 18.17
CA LEU A 50 -7.19 -5.41 18.60
C LEU A 50 -7.39 -3.93 18.26
N PRO A 51 -7.33 -2.99 19.26
CA PRO A 51 -7.64 -1.58 19.01
C PRO A 51 -6.85 -0.92 17.88
N TRP A 52 -5.56 -1.29 17.73
CA TRP A 52 -4.72 -0.80 16.64
C TRP A 52 -5.28 -1.23 15.27
N ASN A 53 -5.53 -2.53 15.13
CA ASN A 53 -6.02 -3.13 13.89
C ASN A 53 -7.41 -2.58 13.53
N ASP A 54 -8.31 -2.49 14.50
CA ASP A 54 -9.66 -1.97 14.29
C ASP A 54 -9.63 -0.50 13.89
N SER A 55 -8.77 0.32 14.53
CA SER A 55 -8.60 1.73 14.16
C SER A 55 -8.07 1.93 12.75
N LEU A 56 -7.16 1.07 12.31
CA LEU A 56 -6.61 1.11 10.96
C LEU A 56 -7.67 0.72 9.94
N GLN A 57 -8.44 -0.33 10.21
CA GLN A 57 -9.57 -0.75 9.39
C GLN A 57 -10.64 0.35 9.30
N ASP A 58 -11.02 0.95 10.43
CA ASP A 58 -11.99 2.06 10.47
C ASP A 58 -11.49 3.26 9.66
N GLY A 59 -10.19 3.56 9.74
CA GLY A 59 -9.55 4.59 8.91
C GLY A 59 -9.70 4.33 7.42
N ILE A 60 -9.44 3.11 6.97
CA ILE A 60 -9.61 2.69 5.58
C ILE A 60 -11.10 2.83 5.16
N LEU A 61 -12.00 2.27 5.95
CA LEU A 61 -13.44 2.29 5.65
C LEU A 61 -14.02 3.71 5.61
N SER A 62 -13.60 4.57 6.54
CA SER A 62 -14.08 5.95 6.60
C SER A 62 -13.65 6.78 5.39
N HIS A 63 -12.43 6.53 4.86
CA HIS A 63 -11.93 7.22 3.67
C HIS A 63 -12.55 6.69 2.37
N LEU A 64 -12.89 5.41 2.32
CA LEU A 64 -13.65 4.86 1.19
C LEU A 64 -15.08 5.41 1.13
N GLY A 65 -15.69 5.73 2.29
CA GLY A 65 -17.00 6.36 2.37
C GLY A 65 -18.04 5.67 1.50
N GLU A 66 -18.69 6.43 0.60
CA GLU A 66 -19.71 5.90 -0.32
C GLU A 66 -19.14 4.85 -1.30
N LEU A 67 -17.83 4.83 -1.57
CA LEU A 67 -17.21 3.84 -2.44
C LEU A 67 -17.36 2.41 -1.90
N THR A 68 -17.54 2.22 -0.59
CA THR A 68 -17.78 0.90 0.02
C THR A 68 -18.99 0.19 -0.57
N THR A 69 -19.96 0.92 -1.11
CA THR A 69 -21.14 0.34 -1.79
C THR A 69 -20.84 -0.17 -3.20
N HIS A 70 -19.68 0.20 -3.76
CA HIS A 70 -19.26 -0.13 -5.13
C HIS A 70 -18.04 -1.07 -5.19
N VAL A 71 -17.54 -1.49 -4.03
CA VAL A 71 -16.35 -2.34 -3.88
C VAL A 71 -16.68 -3.49 -2.95
N ASP A 72 -16.25 -4.70 -3.30
CA ASP A 72 -16.34 -5.86 -2.41
C ASP A 72 -15.08 -5.91 -1.54
N LEU A 73 -15.23 -5.69 -0.23
CA LEU A 73 -14.16 -5.73 0.75
C LEU A 73 -14.11 -7.10 1.42
N LEU A 74 -12.95 -7.74 1.35
CA LEU A 74 -12.69 -9.06 1.90
C LEU A 74 -11.61 -8.92 2.98
N PHE A 75 -11.83 -9.48 4.16
CA PHE A 75 -10.94 -9.32 5.31
C PHE A 75 -10.40 -10.67 5.75
N GLU A 76 -9.08 -10.75 5.92
CA GLU A 76 -8.36 -11.90 6.46
C GLU A 76 -7.40 -11.47 7.57
N TYR A 77 -7.13 -12.35 8.52
CA TYR A 77 -6.36 -12.06 9.72
C TYR A 77 -5.30 -13.12 9.94
N LEU A 78 -4.02 -12.72 10.03
CA LEU A 78 -2.89 -13.61 10.35
C LEU A 78 -2.82 -13.97 11.83
N ASP A 79 -3.22 -13.02 12.69
CA ASP A 79 -3.28 -13.20 14.15
C ASP A 79 -1.92 -13.52 14.80
N VAL A 80 -0.87 -12.87 14.35
CA VAL A 80 0.51 -13.18 14.79
C VAL A 80 0.77 -12.91 16.27
N LEU A 81 -0.02 -12.04 16.93
CA LEU A 81 0.16 -11.77 18.37
C LEU A 81 -0.32 -12.91 19.25
N ARG A 82 -1.41 -13.56 18.91
CA ARG A 82 -1.92 -14.71 19.67
C ARG A 82 -1.17 -16.00 19.34
N PHE A 83 -0.61 -16.07 18.12
CA PHE A 83 0.13 -17.22 17.63
C PHE A 83 1.55 -16.83 17.16
N PRO A 84 2.41 -16.23 18.03
CA PRO A 84 3.72 -15.69 17.64
C PRO A 84 4.73 -16.76 17.22
N LYS A 85 4.44 -18.03 17.50
CA LYS A 85 5.27 -19.17 17.10
C LYS A 85 4.65 -20.00 15.98
N ALA A 86 3.78 -19.34 15.17
CA ALA A 86 3.25 -19.97 13.98
C ALA A 86 4.41 -20.55 13.15
N LYS A 87 4.35 -21.84 12.88
CA LYS A 87 5.38 -22.52 12.09
C LYS A 87 5.27 -22.04 10.65
N LYS A 88 6.37 -22.08 9.92
CA LYS A 88 6.37 -21.77 8.48
C LYS A 88 5.32 -22.58 7.70
N SER A 89 4.98 -23.79 8.20
CA SER A 89 3.88 -24.60 7.68
C SER A 89 2.49 -23.95 7.83
N GLU A 90 2.27 -23.20 8.91
CA GLU A 90 0.99 -22.50 9.15
C GLU A 90 0.84 -21.28 8.26
N GLU A 91 1.94 -20.54 8.03
CA GLU A 91 1.97 -19.46 7.02
C GLU A 91 1.68 -20.01 5.63
N SER A 92 2.29 -21.16 5.26
CA SER A 92 2.04 -21.80 3.97
C SER A 92 0.60 -22.27 3.82
N LEU A 93 -0.02 -22.80 4.88
CA LEU A 93 -1.44 -23.17 4.88
C LEU A 93 -2.34 -21.95 4.71
N PHE A 94 -2.01 -20.84 5.35
CA PHE A 94 -2.75 -19.60 5.20
C PHE A 94 -2.66 -19.08 3.76
N VAL A 95 -1.46 -19.05 3.18
CA VAL A 95 -1.23 -18.63 1.79
C VAL A 95 -1.98 -19.52 0.81
N ASN A 96 -1.91 -20.85 0.97
CA ASN A 96 -2.63 -21.79 0.11
C ASN A 96 -4.14 -21.58 0.20
N ARG A 97 -4.67 -21.37 1.41
CA ARG A 97 -6.09 -21.03 1.60
C ARG A 97 -6.48 -19.74 0.88
N LEU A 98 -5.65 -18.68 0.95
CA LEU A 98 -5.88 -17.45 0.21
C LEU A 98 -5.88 -17.69 -1.30
N ALA A 99 -4.90 -18.45 -1.80
CA ALA A 99 -4.79 -18.78 -3.20
C ALA A 99 -5.99 -19.62 -3.69
N GLU A 100 -6.44 -20.61 -2.93
CA GLU A 100 -7.62 -21.42 -3.24
C GLU A 100 -8.92 -20.61 -3.21
N ASN A 101 -9.09 -19.73 -2.19
CA ASN A 101 -10.30 -18.96 -2.05
C ASN A 101 -10.40 -17.80 -3.04
N TYR A 102 -9.27 -17.20 -3.40
CA TYR A 102 -9.23 -15.92 -4.10
C TYR A 102 -8.47 -15.97 -5.44
N GLY A 103 -7.62 -16.96 -5.68
CA GLY A 103 -6.79 -17.05 -6.89
C GLY A 103 -7.56 -17.07 -8.20
N GLU A 104 -8.71 -17.75 -8.23
CA GLU A 104 -9.58 -17.80 -9.40
C GLU A 104 -10.66 -16.69 -9.41
N THR A 105 -10.92 -16.08 -8.27
CA THR A 105 -12.02 -15.12 -8.09
C THR A 105 -11.63 -13.68 -8.36
N SER A 106 -10.45 -13.47 -8.97
CA SER A 106 -9.95 -12.17 -9.40
C SER A 106 -10.04 -11.06 -8.33
N ILE A 107 -9.10 -11.10 -7.38
CA ILE A 107 -8.80 -9.94 -6.54
C ILE A 107 -8.23 -8.84 -7.44
N ASP A 108 -8.70 -7.62 -7.28
CA ASP A 108 -8.23 -6.47 -8.05
C ASP A 108 -7.14 -5.70 -7.30
N ILE A 109 -7.20 -5.68 -5.97
CA ILE A 109 -6.24 -4.99 -5.10
C ILE A 109 -5.98 -5.83 -3.85
N LEU A 110 -4.70 -5.98 -3.50
CA LEU A 110 -4.25 -6.49 -2.21
C LEU A 110 -3.93 -5.32 -1.28
N VAL A 111 -4.34 -5.43 -0.02
CA VAL A 111 -3.97 -4.48 1.03
C VAL A 111 -3.39 -5.26 2.20
N ALA A 112 -2.20 -4.87 2.62
CA ALA A 112 -1.55 -5.39 3.81
C ALA A 112 -1.58 -4.35 4.93
N THR A 113 -1.94 -4.75 6.13
CA THR A 113 -1.77 -3.89 7.29
C THR A 113 -0.73 -4.47 8.22
N ASP A 114 0.27 -3.63 8.53
CA ASP A 114 1.39 -3.99 9.39
C ASP A 114 2.40 -4.97 8.76
N ASP A 115 3.52 -5.22 9.42
CA ASP A 115 4.71 -5.89 8.88
C ASP A 115 4.49 -7.34 8.43
N ALA A 116 3.78 -8.13 9.25
CA ALA A 116 3.64 -9.56 8.98
C ALA A 116 2.78 -9.82 7.72
N ALA A 117 1.66 -9.10 7.58
CA ALA A 117 0.81 -9.20 6.41
C ALA A 117 1.51 -8.67 5.16
N TYR A 118 2.24 -7.55 5.29
CA TYR A 118 2.99 -6.98 4.18
C TYR A 118 4.03 -7.98 3.64
N ARG A 119 4.88 -8.53 4.52
CA ARG A 119 5.90 -9.51 4.14
C ARG A 119 5.26 -10.74 3.47
N LEU A 120 4.22 -11.30 4.10
CA LEU A 120 3.55 -12.48 3.57
C LEU A 120 2.96 -12.24 2.18
N LEU A 121 2.24 -11.12 1.99
CA LEU A 121 1.65 -10.80 0.71
C LEU A 121 2.70 -10.46 -0.34
N LEU A 122 3.76 -9.71 0.02
CA LEU A 122 4.84 -9.36 -0.90
C LEU A 122 5.53 -10.62 -1.46
N GLU A 123 5.79 -11.61 -0.61
CA GLU A 123 6.45 -12.86 -0.99
C GLU A 123 5.54 -13.78 -1.82
N ASN A 124 4.22 -13.71 -1.64
CA ASN A 124 3.27 -14.67 -2.20
C ASN A 124 2.21 -14.06 -3.12
N ARG A 125 2.31 -12.76 -3.47
CA ARG A 125 1.27 -12.07 -4.27
C ARG A 125 1.00 -12.72 -5.62
N ASP A 126 2.03 -13.27 -6.27
CA ASP A 126 1.90 -13.90 -7.57
C ASP A 126 1.11 -15.23 -7.53
N LEU A 127 1.02 -15.84 -6.35
CA LEU A 127 0.18 -17.01 -6.10
C LEU A 127 -1.26 -16.61 -5.75
N ILE A 128 -1.44 -15.53 -4.99
CA ILE A 128 -2.75 -15.09 -4.47
C ILE A 128 -3.48 -14.22 -5.50
N ALA A 129 -2.80 -13.25 -6.09
CA ALA A 129 -3.37 -12.28 -7.04
C ALA A 129 -2.30 -11.82 -8.04
N PRO A 130 -1.98 -12.64 -9.06
CA PRO A 130 -0.91 -12.39 -10.03
C PRO A 130 -1.05 -11.03 -10.71
N GLY A 131 0.03 -10.21 -10.68
CA GLY A 131 0.09 -8.92 -11.37
C GLY A 131 -0.74 -7.80 -10.74
N LYS A 132 -1.46 -8.06 -9.65
CA LYS A 132 -2.31 -7.06 -9.00
C LYS A 132 -1.52 -6.14 -8.07
N PRO A 133 -1.97 -4.89 -7.89
CA PRO A 133 -1.34 -3.95 -6.96
C PRO A 133 -1.42 -4.43 -5.51
N LEU A 134 -0.34 -4.20 -4.77
CA LEU A 134 -0.25 -4.38 -3.32
C LEU A 134 -0.10 -3.02 -2.67
N LEU A 135 -1.07 -2.67 -1.85
CA LEU A 135 -1.01 -1.50 -0.98
C LEU A 135 -0.66 -1.92 0.44
N PHE A 136 0.02 -1.06 1.19
CA PHE A 136 0.32 -1.32 2.59
C PHE A 136 0.05 -0.10 3.47
N ALA A 137 -0.24 -0.36 4.75
CA ALA A 137 -0.42 0.66 5.78
C ALA A 137 0.11 0.17 7.12
N GLY A 138 0.71 1.07 7.91
CA GLY A 138 1.26 0.77 9.23
C GLY A 138 2.50 -0.11 9.22
N VAL A 139 3.21 -0.20 8.11
CA VAL A 139 4.44 -1.00 8.00
C VAL A 139 5.63 -0.19 8.50
N ASN A 140 6.40 -0.78 9.41
CA ASN A 140 7.50 -0.11 10.08
C ASN A 140 8.74 0.02 9.20
N ASN A 141 9.41 1.17 9.30
CA ASN A 141 10.75 1.41 8.78
C ASN A 141 10.95 1.19 7.27
N ILE A 142 9.91 1.13 6.45
CA ILE A 142 10.06 1.09 4.98
C ILE A 142 10.62 2.42 4.48
N GLN A 143 11.70 2.34 3.73
CA GLN A 143 12.28 3.47 3.01
C GLN A 143 11.91 3.41 1.53
N ALA A 144 12.00 4.55 0.84
CA ALA A 144 11.73 4.60 -0.60
C ALA A 144 12.61 3.62 -1.41
N ASP A 145 13.85 3.39 -0.95
CA ASP A 145 14.80 2.47 -1.59
C ASP A 145 14.36 1.00 -1.47
N ASP A 146 13.62 0.64 -0.42
CA ASP A 146 13.08 -0.72 -0.23
C ASP A 146 11.99 -1.05 -1.26
N LEU A 147 11.36 -0.02 -1.82
CA LEU A 147 10.36 -0.15 -2.88
C LEU A 147 10.96 -0.10 -4.29
N TYR A 148 12.27 0.20 -4.39
CA TYR A 148 12.93 0.29 -5.69
C TYR A 148 12.92 -1.05 -6.42
N GLY A 149 12.41 -1.04 -7.64
CA GLY A 149 12.27 -2.25 -8.46
C GLY A 149 11.01 -3.09 -8.18
N LEU A 150 10.26 -2.79 -7.11
CA LEU A 150 8.97 -3.41 -6.89
C LEU A 150 7.91 -2.73 -7.77
N GLN A 151 7.31 -3.50 -8.65
CA GLN A 151 6.21 -3.01 -9.47
C GLN A 151 4.88 -3.15 -8.73
N ASN A 152 4.00 -2.15 -8.90
CA ASN A 152 2.65 -2.16 -8.35
C ASN A 152 2.61 -2.34 -6.81
N VAL A 153 3.58 -1.75 -6.08
CA VAL A 153 3.61 -1.71 -4.60
C VAL A 153 3.66 -0.26 -4.16
N ALA A 154 2.75 0.13 -3.27
CA ALA A 154 2.70 1.47 -2.68
C ALA A 154 2.03 1.43 -1.31
N GLY A 155 2.24 2.46 -0.50
CA GLY A 155 1.57 2.53 0.80
C GLY A 155 2.07 3.63 1.72
N VAL A 156 1.67 3.51 2.98
CA VAL A 156 2.02 4.42 4.05
C VAL A 156 2.85 3.66 5.09
N ALA A 157 4.11 4.07 5.21
CA ALA A 157 5.02 3.55 6.22
C ALA A 157 4.80 4.23 7.57
N GLU A 158 5.04 3.50 8.64
CA GLU A 158 5.13 4.04 9.98
C GLU A 158 6.60 4.32 10.33
N THR A 159 6.87 5.55 10.76
CA THR A 159 8.21 5.94 11.20
C THR A 159 8.16 6.43 12.64
N PRO A 160 8.73 5.67 13.59
CA PRO A 160 8.76 6.09 14.99
C PRO A 160 9.58 7.38 15.18
N SER A 161 8.99 8.38 15.81
CA SER A 161 9.63 9.69 16.08
C SER A 161 10.50 9.66 17.35
N PHE A 162 11.44 8.71 17.47
CA PHE A 162 12.28 8.56 18.67
C PHE A 162 13.05 9.84 19.01
N LEU A 163 13.68 10.45 18.03
CA LEU A 163 14.50 11.65 18.27
C LEU A 163 13.67 12.84 18.71
N ASP A 164 12.51 13.04 18.10
CA ASP A 164 11.61 14.14 18.44
C ASP A 164 11.04 13.97 19.85
N ASN A 165 10.68 12.73 20.23
CA ASN A 165 10.25 12.40 21.57
C ASN A 165 11.36 12.65 22.61
N LEU A 166 12.61 12.29 22.31
CA LEU A 166 13.75 12.60 23.19
C LEU A 166 13.97 14.11 23.34
N GLN A 167 13.85 14.87 22.26
CA GLN A 167 13.94 16.32 22.30
C GLN A 167 12.80 16.94 23.10
N LEU A 168 11.58 16.43 22.97
CA LEU A 168 10.44 16.87 23.75
C LEU A 168 10.65 16.59 25.23
N ILE A 169 11.08 15.37 25.61
CA ILE A 169 11.39 15.00 27.00
C ILE A 169 12.42 15.96 27.59
N ARG A 170 13.51 16.28 26.87
CA ARG A 170 14.53 17.22 27.33
C ARG A 170 13.99 18.65 27.55
N ARG A 171 13.04 19.09 26.72
CA ARG A 171 12.39 20.39 26.87
C ARG A 171 11.47 20.43 28.07
N LEU A 172 10.68 19.39 28.31
CA LEU A 172 9.74 19.28 29.40
C LEU A 172 10.43 19.00 30.76
N HIS A 173 11.53 18.24 30.72
CA HIS A 173 12.30 17.81 31.89
C HIS A 173 13.79 18.08 31.69
N PRO A 174 14.25 19.37 31.78
CA PRO A 174 15.64 19.74 31.51
C PRO A 174 16.69 19.06 32.42
N SER A 175 16.27 18.63 33.61
CA SER A 175 17.13 17.94 34.59
C SER A 175 17.15 16.42 34.49
N VAL A 176 16.45 15.84 33.50
CA VAL A 176 16.46 14.38 33.34
C VAL A 176 17.88 13.90 32.97
N SER A 177 18.38 12.93 33.76
CA SER A 177 19.69 12.34 33.57
C SER A 177 19.64 10.90 33.07
N GLN A 178 18.48 10.28 33.13
CA GLN A 178 18.31 8.87 32.69
C GLN A 178 16.96 8.70 32.01
N LEU A 179 16.97 7.94 30.94
CA LEU A 179 15.77 7.52 30.20
C LEU A 179 15.79 6.00 30.07
N VAL A 180 14.65 5.37 30.30
CA VAL A 180 14.46 3.93 30.06
C VAL A 180 13.49 3.81 28.89
N VAL A 181 13.92 3.09 27.85
CA VAL A 181 13.08 2.74 26.71
C VAL A 181 12.59 1.31 26.91
N ILE A 182 11.30 1.11 26.82
CA ILE A 182 10.65 -0.19 26.86
C ILE A 182 10.09 -0.47 25.48
N GLY A 183 10.44 -1.60 24.91
CA GLY A 183 9.97 -2.04 23.60
C GLY A 183 9.73 -3.57 23.61
N ASP A 184 9.02 -4.07 22.64
CA ASP A 184 8.80 -5.48 22.34
C ASP A 184 9.80 -5.98 21.27
#